data_6758ab5bf1272057b6cebc505da5ff5f
#
_entry.id   6758ab5bf1272057b6cebc505da5ff5f
#
_cell.length_a   1.000
_cell.length_b   1.000
_cell.length_c   1.000
_cell.angle_alpha   90.00
_cell.angle_beta   90.00
_cell.angle_gamma   90.00
#
_symmetry.space_group_name_H-M   'P 1'
#
loop_
_entity.id
_entity.type
_entity.pdbx_description
1 polymer ?
#
loop_
_entity_poly.entity_id
_entity_poly.type
_entity_poly.pdbx_seq_one_letter_code
_entity_poly.pdbx_strand_id
1 'polypeptide(L)'
;MNHMEQSNEAVIGKMMCVHRLHRRALEKQLQVTGLYPAQHRTLMHLANNPNISQTELAKSLEVTTATVAVTLKKLEQDGYVTRKVDSADNRFHQIEITEKGKQIVEESEHIFSNVNQVMLQDFAEQEKEQLLQFFERICDSLQKEFS
;
A
#
# COMPACT_ATOMS: atom_id res chain seq x y z
N MET A 1 15.56 5.22 33.52
CA MET A 1 14.80 5.66 32.35
C MET A 1 14.17 7.00 32.66
N ASN A 2 14.46 8.04 31.89
CA ASN A 2 13.97 9.39 32.13
C ASN A 2 12.47 9.45 31.73
N HIS A 3 11.67 10.32 32.36
CA HIS A 3 10.24 10.52 32.08
C HIS A 3 9.96 10.81 30.57
N MET A 4 10.88 11.48 29.89
CA MET A 4 10.81 11.79 28.46
C MET A 4 11.05 10.53 27.59
N GLU A 5 11.94 9.63 27.98
CA GLU A 5 12.15 8.35 27.31
C GLU A 5 10.92 7.45 27.40
N GLN A 6 10.27 7.39 28.56
CA GLN A 6 9.03 6.65 28.77
C GLN A 6 7.89 7.21 27.91
N SER A 7 7.82 8.53 27.72
CA SER A 7 6.83 9.18 26.85
C SER A 7 7.06 8.81 25.39
N ASN A 8 8.31 8.84 24.90
CA ASN A 8 8.65 8.46 23.53
C ASN A 8 8.33 6.98 23.26
N GLU A 9 8.70 6.08 24.16
CA GLU A 9 8.39 4.65 24.02
C GLU A 9 6.88 4.39 23.96
N ALA A 10 6.09 5.09 24.77
CA ALA A 10 4.64 4.96 24.77
C ALA A 10 4.03 5.41 23.43
N VAL A 11 4.50 6.54 22.87
CA VAL A 11 4.05 7.05 21.55
C VAL A 11 4.41 6.05 20.46
N ILE A 12 5.67 5.63 20.38
CA ILE A 12 6.12 4.66 19.36
C ILE A 12 5.37 3.33 19.51
N GLY A 13 5.23 2.82 20.74
CA GLY A 13 4.45 1.59 20.99
C GLY A 13 3.00 1.69 20.51
N LYS A 14 2.36 2.86 20.66
CA LYS A 14 1.00 3.10 20.18
C LYS A 14 0.95 3.19 18.64
N MET A 15 1.91 3.83 18.00
CA MET A 15 2.02 3.85 16.53
C MET A 15 2.16 2.44 15.95
N MET A 16 3.03 1.61 16.53
CA MET A 16 3.19 0.21 16.12
C MET A 16 1.92 -0.62 16.34
N CYS A 17 1.19 -0.34 17.42
CA CYS A 17 -0.11 -0.96 17.69
C CYS A 17 -1.14 -0.60 16.62
N VAL A 18 -1.25 0.69 16.28
CA VAL A 18 -2.15 1.19 15.21
C VAL A 18 -1.83 0.52 13.89
N HIS A 19 -0.55 0.51 13.48
CA HIS A 19 -0.11 -0.15 12.25
C HIS A 19 -0.49 -1.64 12.22
N ARG A 20 -0.28 -2.37 13.30
CA ARG A 20 -0.63 -3.79 13.41
C ARG A 20 -2.14 -4.03 13.31
N LEU A 21 -2.96 -3.21 13.98
CA LEU A 21 -4.42 -3.33 13.95
C LEU A 21 -4.99 -2.99 12.58
N HIS A 22 -4.49 -1.93 11.94
CA HIS A 22 -4.86 -1.56 10.58
C HIS A 22 -4.56 -2.70 9.59
N ARG A 23 -3.34 -3.26 9.64
CA ARG A 23 -2.97 -4.39 8.80
C ARG A 23 -3.90 -5.59 9.00
N ARG A 24 -4.21 -5.95 10.25
CA ARG A 24 -5.13 -7.05 10.57
C ARG A 24 -6.55 -6.79 10.06
N ALA A 25 -7.04 -5.56 10.17
CA ALA A 25 -8.36 -5.18 9.66
C ALA A 25 -8.43 -5.36 8.15
N LEU A 26 -7.42 -4.86 7.40
CA LEU A 26 -7.32 -5.05 5.96
C LEU A 26 -7.22 -6.54 5.58
N GLU A 27 -6.32 -7.30 6.20
CA GLU A 27 -6.17 -8.74 5.94
C GLU A 27 -7.52 -9.47 6.10
N LYS A 28 -8.25 -9.19 7.18
CA LYS A 28 -9.55 -9.80 7.45
C LYS A 28 -10.60 -9.43 6.40
N GLN A 29 -10.68 -8.16 6.00
CA GLN A 29 -11.67 -7.70 5.02
C GLN A 29 -11.33 -8.18 3.60
N LEU A 30 -10.04 -8.24 3.25
CA LEU A 30 -9.58 -8.66 1.92
C LEU A 30 -9.63 -10.19 1.71
N GLN A 31 -9.84 -10.98 2.76
CA GLN A 31 -9.94 -12.46 2.64
C GLN A 31 -11.01 -12.91 1.65
N VAL A 32 -12.11 -12.17 1.52
CA VAL A 32 -13.21 -12.49 0.59
C VAL A 32 -12.77 -12.49 -0.88
N THR A 33 -11.72 -11.77 -1.22
CA THR A 33 -11.20 -11.67 -2.59
C THR A 33 -10.24 -12.81 -2.95
N GLY A 34 -9.76 -13.56 -1.96
CA GLY A 34 -8.73 -14.60 -2.14
C GLY A 34 -7.33 -14.05 -2.44
N LEU A 35 -7.13 -12.72 -2.36
CA LEU A 35 -5.84 -12.06 -2.62
C LEU A 35 -5.21 -11.56 -1.31
N TYR A 36 -3.88 -11.54 -1.29
CA TYR A 36 -3.11 -10.94 -0.20
C TYR A 36 -3.05 -9.41 -0.35
N PRO A 37 -2.89 -8.65 0.76
CA PRO A 37 -2.80 -7.17 0.73
C PRO A 37 -1.76 -6.61 -0.24
N ALA A 38 -0.61 -7.28 -0.40
CA ALA A 38 0.42 -6.88 -1.37
C ALA A 38 -0.06 -6.97 -2.82
N GLN A 39 -0.88 -7.97 -3.15
CA GLN A 39 -1.46 -8.12 -4.49
C GLN A 39 -2.49 -7.02 -4.78
N HIS A 40 -3.35 -6.71 -3.80
CA HIS A 40 -4.29 -5.59 -3.90
C HIS A 40 -3.57 -4.25 -4.10
N ARG A 41 -2.55 -3.96 -3.29
CA ARG A 41 -1.75 -2.73 -3.44
C ARG A 41 -1.09 -2.63 -4.82
N THR A 42 -0.56 -3.74 -5.33
CA THR A 42 0.04 -3.80 -6.67
C THR A 42 -1.00 -3.51 -7.75
N LEU A 43 -2.18 -4.12 -7.70
CA LEU A 43 -3.26 -3.88 -8.66
C LEU A 43 -3.78 -2.44 -8.61
N MET A 44 -4.04 -1.90 -7.41
CA MET A 44 -4.47 -0.51 -7.24
C MET A 44 -3.43 0.47 -7.79
N HIS A 45 -2.14 0.18 -7.57
CA HIS A 45 -1.06 1.04 -8.08
C HIS A 45 -0.97 1.01 -9.62
N LEU A 46 -1.13 -0.17 -10.23
CA LEU A 46 -1.20 -0.33 -11.68
C LEU A 46 -2.43 0.38 -12.29
N ALA A 47 -3.58 0.34 -11.61
CA ALA A 47 -4.79 1.01 -12.06
C ALA A 47 -4.61 2.54 -12.14
N ASN A 48 -3.93 3.10 -11.15
CA ASN A 48 -3.68 4.55 -11.05
C ASN A 48 -2.49 5.02 -11.89
N ASN A 49 -1.61 4.12 -12.33
CA ASN A 49 -0.40 4.44 -13.07
C ASN A 49 -0.26 3.50 -14.29
N PRO A 50 -1.08 3.70 -15.33
CA PRO A 50 -0.98 2.89 -16.54
C PRO A 50 0.41 3.09 -17.18
N ASN A 51 0.99 2.00 -17.68
CA ASN A 51 2.31 1.94 -18.30
C ASN A 51 3.52 2.13 -17.35
N ILE A 52 3.32 2.04 -16.03
CA ILE A 52 4.43 2.05 -15.08
C ILE A 52 5.35 0.85 -15.32
N SER A 53 6.66 1.06 -15.31
CA SER A 53 7.63 -0.01 -15.39
C SER A 53 7.69 -0.81 -14.08
N GLN A 54 8.17 -2.06 -14.16
CA GLN A 54 8.33 -2.90 -12.98
C GLN A 54 9.31 -2.30 -11.95
N THR A 55 10.32 -1.57 -12.41
CA THR A 55 11.30 -0.89 -11.54
C THR A 55 10.67 0.30 -10.82
N GLU A 56 9.88 1.12 -11.53
CA GLU A 56 9.15 2.25 -10.93
C GLU A 56 8.09 1.75 -9.96
N LEU A 57 7.37 0.67 -10.30
CA LEU A 57 6.40 0.03 -9.42
C LEU A 57 7.06 -0.47 -8.12
N ALA A 58 8.24 -1.09 -8.20
CA ALA A 58 8.99 -1.53 -7.04
C ALA A 58 9.41 -0.36 -6.14
N LYS A 59 9.88 0.73 -6.77
CA LYS A 59 10.26 1.95 -6.05
C LYS A 59 9.08 2.59 -5.34
N SER A 60 7.94 2.72 -6.01
CA SER A 60 6.75 3.35 -5.43
C SER A 60 6.04 2.49 -4.37
N LEU A 61 6.18 1.17 -4.44
CA LEU A 61 5.69 0.26 -3.41
C LEU A 61 6.70 0.03 -2.26
N GLU A 62 7.90 0.62 -2.37
CA GLU A 62 9.00 0.46 -1.41
C GLU A 62 9.40 -1.01 -1.17
N VAL A 63 9.44 -1.78 -2.26
CA VAL A 63 9.83 -3.20 -2.26
C VAL A 63 10.90 -3.46 -3.32
N THR A 64 11.50 -4.65 -3.30
CA THR A 64 12.47 -5.05 -4.32
C THR A 64 11.80 -5.37 -5.66
N THR A 65 12.52 -5.21 -6.78
CA THR A 65 12.06 -5.62 -8.10
C THR A 65 11.76 -7.12 -8.16
N ALA A 66 12.50 -7.93 -7.41
CA ALA A 66 12.24 -9.37 -7.28
C ALA A 66 10.88 -9.65 -6.62
N THR A 67 10.53 -8.91 -5.57
CA THR A 67 9.21 -9.01 -4.90
C THR A 67 8.08 -8.64 -5.87
N VAL A 68 8.24 -7.56 -6.63
CA VAL A 68 7.28 -7.14 -7.65
C VAL A 68 7.14 -8.21 -8.73
N ALA A 69 8.24 -8.78 -9.21
CA ALA A 69 8.23 -9.83 -10.23
C ALA A 69 7.42 -11.06 -9.80
N VAL A 70 7.60 -11.51 -8.56
CA VAL A 70 6.85 -12.63 -7.98
C VAL A 70 5.37 -12.30 -7.86
N THR A 71 5.03 -11.11 -7.36
CA THR A 71 3.64 -10.65 -7.22
C THR A 71 2.95 -10.55 -8.58
N LEU A 72 3.59 -9.94 -9.58
CA LEU A 72 3.05 -9.81 -10.93
C LEU A 72 2.85 -11.16 -11.61
N LYS A 73 3.81 -12.09 -11.45
CA LYS A 73 3.68 -13.45 -11.97
C LYS A 73 2.43 -14.15 -11.41
N LYS A 74 2.18 -14.00 -10.11
CA LYS A 74 1.00 -14.56 -9.46
C LYS A 74 -0.29 -13.92 -9.96
N LEU A 75 -0.33 -12.59 -10.06
CA LEU A 75 -1.49 -11.85 -10.61
C LEU A 75 -1.78 -12.23 -12.06
N GLU A 76 -0.75 -12.47 -12.87
CA GLU A 76 -0.88 -12.93 -14.25
C GLU A 76 -1.44 -14.35 -14.33
N GLN A 77 -0.92 -15.28 -13.52
CA GLN A 77 -1.42 -16.66 -13.43
C GLN A 77 -2.90 -16.70 -13.00
N ASP A 78 -3.32 -15.81 -12.12
CA ASP A 78 -4.68 -15.72 -11.62
C ASP A 78 -5.59 -14.90 -12.57
N GLY A 79 -5.05 -14.34 -13.66
CA GLY A 79 -5.77 -13.63 -14.71
C GLY A 79 -6.19 -12.20 -14.36
N TYR A 80 -5.54 -11.56 -13.39
CA TYR A 80 -5.79 -10.16 -13.00
C TYR A 80 -5.01 -9.15 -13.82
N VAL A 81 -3.87 -9.55 -14.36
CA VAL A 81 -3.04 -8.74 -15.27
C VAL A 81 -2.62 -9.55 -16.48
N THR A 82 -2.27 -8.85 -17.56
CA THR A 82 -1.61 -9.43 -18.74
C THR A 82 -0.31 -8.69 -19.00
N ARG A 83 0.66 -9.37 -19.60
CA ARG A 83 1.90 -8.76 -20.08
C ARG A 83 1.92 -8.75 -21.58
N LYS A 84 2.12 -7.57 -22.17
CA LYS A 84 2.39 -7.43 -23.59
C LYS A 84 3.88 -7.24 -23.80
N VAL A 85 4.45 -8.01 -24.72
CA VAL A 85 5.82 -7.79 -25.19
C VAL A 85 5.74 -6.66 -26.21
N ASP A 86 6.42 -5.56 -25.97
CA ASP A 86 6.58 -4.53 -26.99
C ASP A 86 7.43 -5.11 -28.12
N SER A 87 6.88 -5.15 -29.33
CA SER A 87 7.52 -5.74 -30.52
C SER A 87 8.75 -4.96 -30.98
N ALA A 88 9.00 -3.76 -30.48
CA ALA A 88 10.11 -2.90 -30.85
C ALA A 88 11.33 -3.03 -29.89
N ASP A 89 11.12 -3.39 -28.64
CA ASP A 89 12.19 -3.63 -27.67
C ASP A 89 11.80 -4.77 -26.72
N ASN A 90 12.42 -5.93 -26.88
CA ASN A 90 12.16 -7.15 -26.09
C ASN A 90 12.39 -6.98 -24.56
N ARG A 91 12.65 -5.76 -24.08
CA ARG A 91 12.99 -5.47 -22.69
C ARG A 91 11.87 -4.84 -21.85
N PHE A 92 10.81 -4.34 -22.47
CA PHE A 92 9.72 -3.68 -21.76
C PHE A 92 8.44 -4.51 -21.86
N HIS A 93 8.09 -5.18 -20.77
CA HIS A 93 6.78 -5.79 -20.63
C HIS A 93 5.78 -4.73 -20.16
N GLN A 94 4.91 -4.30 -21.05
CA GLN A 94 3.77 -3.48 -20.67
C GLN A 94 2.79 -4.35 -19.88
N ILE A 95 2.45 -3.91 -18.67
CA ILE A 95 1.53 -4.61 -17.77
C ILE A 95 0.17 -3.93 -17.89
N GLU A 96 -0.84 -4.70 -18.26
CA GLU A 96 -2.21 -4.22 -18.36
C GLU A 96 -3.11 -4.97 -17.37
N ILE A 97 -4.04 -4.25 -16.74
CA ILE A 97 -5.04 -4.83 -15.85
C ILE A 97 -6.20 -5.35 -16.71
N THR A 98 -6.61 -6.60 -16.46
CA THR A 98 -7.79 -7.22 -17.08
C THR A 98 -9.09 -6.69 -16.49
N GLU A 99 -10.24 -6.98 -17.10
CA GLU A 99 -11.54 -6.65 -16.51
C GLU A 99 -11.74 -7.30 -15.13
N LYS A 100 -11.28 -8.54 -14.96
CA LYS A 100 -11.24 -9.21 -13.66
C LYS A 100 -10.39 -8.44 -12.66
N GLY A 101 -9.25 -7.93 -13.09
CA GLY A 101 -8.37 -7.10 -12.27
C GLY A 101 -9.02 -5.78 -11.85
N LYS A 102 -9.73 -5.11 -12.76
CA LYS A 102 -10.45 -3.87 -12.48
C LYS A 102 -11.54 -4.06 -11.42
N GLN A 103 -12.31 -5.15 -11.51
CA GLN A 103 -13.33 -5.48 -10.51
C GLN A 103 -12.72 -5.64 -9.11
N ILE A 104 -11.58 -6.32 -9.01
CA ILE A 104 -10.84 -6.47 -7.73
C ILE A 104 -10.27 -5.13 -7.25
N VAL A 105 -9.83 -4.24 -8.14
CA VAL A 105 -9.38 -2.89 -7.76
C VAL A 105 -10.53 -2.12 -7.12
N GLU A 106 -11.70 -2.08 -7.75
CA GLU A 106 -12.89 -1.39 -7.25
C GLU A 106 -13.32 -1.94 -5.88
N GLU A 107 -13.39 -3.27 -5.74
CA GLU A 107 -13.70 -3.92 -4.46
C GLU A 107 -12.66 -3.58 -3.38
N SER A 108 -11.36 -3.59 -3.74
CA SER A 108 -10.27 -3.25 -2.84
C SER A 108 -10.35 -1.80 -2.37
N GLU A 109 -10.63 -0.86 -3.26
CA GLU A 109 -10.78 0.56 -2.93
C GLU A 109 -11.89 0.79 -1.89
N HIS A 110 -13.03 0.11 -2.05
CA HIS A 110 -14.12 0.15 -1.07
C HIS A 110 -13.68 -0.40 0.31
N ILE A 111 -12.98 -1.52 0.33
CA ILE A 111 -12.48 -2.13 1.56
C ILE A 111 -11.48 -1.20 2.26
N PHE A 112 -10.49 -0.67 1.53
CA PHE A 112 -9.51 0.26 2.08
C PHE A 112 -10.16 1.54 2.61
N SER A 113 -11.08 2.12 1.83
CA SER A 113 -11.84 3.32 2.24
C SER A 113 -12.63 3.08 3.51
N ASN A 114 -13.34 1.95 3.62
CA ASN A 114 -14.12 1.60 4.80
C ASN A 114 -13.22 1.43 6.05
N VAL A 115 -12.11 0.71 5.94
CA VAL A 115 -11.18 0.53 7.07
C VAL A 115 -10.60 1.88 7.51
N ASN A 116 -10.21 2.74 6.56
CA ASN A 116 -9.69 4.07 6.86
C ASN A 116 -10.74 4.97 7.52
N GLN A 117 -12.00 4.89 7.08
CA GLN A 117 -13.10 5.63 7.67
C GLN A 117 -13.34 5.21 9.12
N VAL A 118 -13.41 3.91 9.40
CA VAL A 118 -13.58 3.38 10.76
C VAL A 118 -12.42 3.81 11.65
N MET A 119 -11.20 3.84 11.14
CA MET A 119 -10.01 4.22 11.89
C MET A 119 -10.03 5.66 12.39
N LEU A 120 -10.69 6.56 11.66
CA LEU A 120 -10.74 7.99 11.97
C LEU A 120 -12.14 8.52 12.27
N GLN A 121 -13.13 7.66 12.47
CA GLN A 121 -14.55 8.05 12.63
C GLN A 121 -14.81 8.93 13.85
N ASP A 122 -14.04 8.77 14.92
CA ASP A 122 -14.22 9.48 16.18
C ASP A 122 -13.39 10.79 16.25
N PHE A 123 -12.74 11.18 15.15
CA PHE A 123 -11.93 12.39 15.06
C PHE A 123 -12.71 13.52 14.36
N ALA A 124 -12.70 14.72 14.95
CA ALA A 124 -13.11 15.92 14.25
C ALA A 124 -12.12 16.30 13.14
N GLU A 125 -12.54 17.07 12.13
CA GLU A 125 -11.66 17.45 11.01
C GLU A 125 -10.39 18.19 11.48
N GLN A 126 -10.49 19.06 12.45
CA GLN A 126 -9.34 19.77 13.04
C GLN A 126 -8.35 18.82 13.72
N GLU A 127 -8.84 17.74 14.36
CA GLU A 127 -8.00 16.72 14.99
C GLU A 127 -7.29 15.87 13.93
N LYS A 128 -7.94 15.58 12.79
CA LYS A 128 -7.32 14.90 11.65
C LYS A 128 -6.21 15.75 11.03
N GLU A 129 -6.43 17.07 10.88
CA GLU A 129 -5.42 18.00 10.39
C GLU A 129 -4.19 18.06 11.33
N GLN A 130 -4.43 18.12 12.65
CA GLN A 130 -3.33 18.09 13.64
C GLN A 130 -2.57 16.77 13.60
N LEU A 131 -3.27 15.65 13.49
CA LEU A 131 -2.67 14.32 13.42
C LEU A 131 -1.80 14.20 12.16
N LEU A 132 -2.27 14.71 11.01
CA LEU A 132 -1.49 14.76 9.78
C LEU A 132 -0.20 15.53 9.96
N GLN A 133 -0.25 16.74 10.52
CA GLN A 133 0.93 17.57 10.80
C GLN A 133 1.93 16.86 11.73
N PHE A 134 1.46 16.11 12.73
CA PHE A 134 2.34 15.34 13.61
C PHE A 134 3.05 14.21 12.85
N PHE A 135 2.35 13.50 11.99
CA PHE A 135 2.96 12.46 11.16
C PHE A 135 3.95 13.03 10.14
N GLU A 136 3.65 14.16 9.50
CA GLU A 136 4.58 14.86 8.60
C GLU A 136 5.89 15.21 9.32
N ARG A 137 5.80 15.79 10.52
CA ARG A 137 7.00 16.12 11.33
C ARG A 137 7.81 14.88 11.70
N ILE A 138 7.17 13.75 11.98
CA ILE A 138 7.86 12.48 12.25
C ILE A 138 8.58 11.99 10.99
N CYS A 139 7.91 12.01 9.84
CA CYS A 139 8.50 11.62 8.56
C CYS A 139 9.71 12.49 8.21
N ASP A 140 9.58 13.82 8.31
CA ASP A 140 10.67 14.77 8.03
C ASP A 140 11.88 14.53 8.93
N SER A 141 11.66 14.26 10.22
CA SER A 141 12.74 13.96 11.18
C SER A 141 13.49 12.70 10.79
N LEU A 142 12.77 11.64 10.42
CA LEU A 142 13.39 10.38 10.00
C LEU A 142 14.14 10.52 8.67
N GLN A 143 13.55 11.22 7.70
CA GLN A 143 14.19 11.46 6.41
C GLN A 143 15.47 12.29 6.55
N LYS A 144 15.45 13.32 7.38
CA LYS A 144 16.61 14.20 7.60
C LYS A 144 17.79 13.48 8.23
N GLU A 145 17.54 12.53 9.13
CA GLU A 145 18.59 11.87 9.92
C GLU A 145 19.10 10.58 9.26
N PHE A 146 18.25 9.88 8.50
CA PHE A 146 18.53 8.52 8.02
C PHE A 146 18.43 8.31 6.50
N SER A 147 18.27 9.40 5.70
CA SER A 147 18.19 9.30 4.22
C SER A 147 19.45 9.83 3.51
#